data_d0281de9c6c9ad574af857164bd58f70
#
_entry.id   d0281de9c6c9ad574af857164bd58f70
#
_cell.length_a   1.000
_cell.length_b   1.000
_cell.length_c   1.000
_cell.angle_alpha   90.00
_cell.angle_beta   90.00
_cell.angle_gamma   90.00
#
_symmetry.space_group_name_H-M   'P 1'
#
loop_
_entity.id
_entity.type
_entity.pdbx_description
1 polymer ?
#
loop_
_entity_poly.entity_id
_entity_poly.type
_entity_poly.pdbx_seq_one_letter_code
_entity_poly.pdbx_strand_id
1 'polypeptide(L)'
;MAARRTRSNARPISKTKRALAAPAEDRPGWTFLSNHAHVLLLIAKEPEIRLRDVATQVGITERAVQRIIADLETGNYIERERVGRRNRYKVHRELPLRHPIEAHRKISSLISLVVDA
;
A
#
# COMPACT_ATOMS: atom_id res chain seq x y z
N MET A 1 17.87 -27.24 11.43
CA MET A 1 17.66 -27.05 11.46
C MET A 1 16.99 -26.71 11.44
N ALA A 2 16.89 -26.78 11.54
CA ALA A 2 16.42 -26.59 11.59
C ALA A 2 15.77 -26.13 11.71
N ALA A 3 15.73 -26.18 11.97
CA ALA A 3 15.27 -25.72 12.18
C ALA A 3 14.92 -25.05 12.27
N ARG A 4 14.98 -25.07 12.37
CA ARG A 4 14.75 -24.40 12.52
C ARG A 4 14.30 -23.70 12.45
N ARG A 5 14.20 -23.90 12.54
CA ARG A 5 13.67 -23.29 12.62
C ARG A 5 13.01 -22.81 12.81
N THR A 6 12.96 -23.06 13.04
CA THR A 6 12.27 -22.66 13.33
C THR A 6 11.82 -22.05 13.69
N ARG A 7 11.85 -22.27 13.88
CA ARG A 7 11.44 -21.67 14.36
C ARG A 7 10.79 -21.13 14.51
N SER A 8 10.71 -21.27 14.54
CA SER A 8 10.09 -20.82 14.83
C SER A 8 9.43 -20.53 14.99
N ASN A 9 9.37 -20.93 15.09
CA ASN A 9 8.75 -20.62 15.47
C ASN A 9 8.04 -20.44 15.77
N ALA A 10 8.72 -21.02 15.64
CA ALA A 10 7.50 -21.26 16.08
C ALA A 10 6.59 -20.21 16.52
N ARG A 11 5.89 -19.99 16.03
CA ARG A 11 5.13 -19.04 16.35
C ARG A 11 3.82 -19.45 16.63
N PRO A 12 3.16 -18.99 17.58
CA PRO A 12 1.85 -19.43 17.99
C PRO A 12 0.83 -19.17 16.91
N ILE A 13 0.00 -20.12 16.71
CA ILE A 13 -1.00 -20.05 15.69
C ILE A 13 -2.06 -19.01 16.01
N SER A 14 -2.36 -18.82 17.28
CA SER A 14 -3.33 -17.83 17.68
C SER A 14 -2.93 -16.44 17.22
N LYS A 15 -1.65 -16.18 17.11
CA LYS A 15 -1.20 -14.91 16.60
C LYS A 15 -1.53 -14.73 15.14
N THR A 16 -1.48 -15.81 14.39
CA THR A 16 -1.84 -15.74 12.98
C THR A 16 -3.27 -15.31 12.81
N LYS A 17 -4.17 -15.85 13.61
CA LYS A 17 -5.55 -15.44 13.54
C LYS A 17 -5.73 -13.98 13.86
N ARG A 18 -5.04 -13.51 14.87
CA ARG A 18 -5.16 -12.11 15.23
C ARG A 18 -4.63 -11.21 14.16
N ALA A 19 -3.64 -11.67 13.42
CA ALA A 19 -3.04 -10.85 12.37
C ALA A 19 -4.05 -10.42 11.32
N LEU A 20 -5.10 -11.18 11.10
CA LEU A 20 -6.11 -10.83 10.11
C LEU A 20 -6.88 -9.57 10.48
N ALA A 21 -7.01 -9.29 11.77
CA ALA A 21 -7.73 -8.13 12.23
C ALA A 21 -6.86 -7.16 13.02
N ALA A 22 -5.57 -7.45 13.14
CA ALA A 22 -4.68 -6.66 13.98
C ALA A 22 -4.34 -5.32 13.35
N PRO A 23 -4.10 -4.29 14.17
CA PRO A 23 -3.55 -3.05 13.67
C PRO A 23 -2.19 -3.28 13.03
N ALA A 24 -1.78 -2.35 12.17
CA ALA A 24 -0.53 -2.50 11.43
C ALA A 24 0.67 -2.74 12.36
N GLU A 25 0.69 -2.09 13.52
CA GLU A 25 1.84 -2.20 14.42
C GLU A 25 1.94 -3.56 15.10
N ASP A 26 0.88 -4.37 15.04
CA ASP A 26 0.92 -5.70 15.65
C ASP A 26 1.29 -6.80 14.67
N ARG A 27 1.58 -6.45 13.44
CA ARG A 27 1.86 -7.44 12.41
C ARG A 27 3.33 -7.80 12.39
N PRO A 28 3.68 -8.96 11.81
CA PRO A 28 5.08 -9.25 11.54
C PRO A 28 5.70 -8.14 10.73
N GLY A 29 7.01 -8.08 10.68
CA GLY A 29 7.74 -6.97 10.13
C GLY A 29 7.66 -6.79 8.62
N TRP A 30 6.89 -7.61 7.89
CA TRP A 30 6.86 -7.49 6.44
C TRP A 30 5.44 -7.64 5.88
N THR A 31 5.25 -7.10 4.67
CA THR A 31 4.00 -7.22 3.93
C THR A 31 4.33 -7.62 2.49
N PHE A 32 3.36 -8.22 1.80
CA PHE A 32 3.59 -8.58 0.39
C PHE A 32 3.69 -7.35 -0.50
N LEU A 33 2.99 -6.30 -0.16
CA LEU A 33 3.02 -5.09 -0.97
C LEU A 33 3.79 -4.01 -0.23
N SER A 34 4.43 -3.15 -1.01
CA SER A 34 5.18 -2.03 -0.45
C SER A 34 4.24 -0.93 0.04
N ASN A 35 4.78 0.01 0.80
CA ASN A 35 3.98 1.15 1.21
C ASN A 35 3.58 2.04 0.04
N HIS A 36 4.38 2.07 -1.02
CA HIS A 36 3.98 2.75 -2.24
C HIS A 36 2.70 2.14 -2.80
N ALA A 37 2.61 0.81 -2.80
CA ALA A 37 1.40 0.14 -3.24
C ALA A 37 0.23 0.44 -2.31
N HIS A 38 0.47 0.42 -1.00
CA HIS A 38 -0.60 0.68 -0.04
C HIS A 38 -1.19 2.09 -0.23
N VAL A 39 -0.34 3.08 -0.41
CA VAL A 39 -0.79 4.46 -0.61
C VAL A 39 -1.57 4.57 -1.92
N LEU A 40 -1.03 3.99 -2.99
CA LEU A 40 -1.70 4.03 -4.29
C LEU A 40 -3.09 3.39 -4.22
N LEU A 41 -3.21 2.25 -3.55
CA LEU A 41 -4.48 1.55 -3.44
C LEU A 41 -5.51 2.35 -2.65
N LEU A 42 -5.08 3.01 -1.57
CA LEU A 42 -5.99 3.87 -0.81
C LEU A 42 -6.48 5.05 -1.64
N ILE A 43 -5.59 5.66 -2.40
CA ILE A 43 -5.94 6.77 -3.27
C ILE A 43 -6.91 6.31 -4.38
N ALA A 44 -6.68 5.12 -4.92
CA ALA A 44 -7.55 4.58 -5.94
C ALA A 44 -8.95 4.32 -5.40
N LYS A 45 -9.03 3.87 -4.16
CA LYS A 45 -10.30 3.58 -3.51
C LYS A 45 -11.02 4.86 -3.11
N GLU A 46 -10.27 5.86 -2.68
CA GLU A 46 -10.83 7.09 -2.14
C GLU A 46 -10.00 8.27 -2.63
N PRO A 47 -10.30 8.80 -3.84
CA PRO A 47 -9.45 9.82 -4.46
C PRO A 47 -9.30 11.12 -3.68
N GLU A 48 -10.19 11.41 -2.76
CA GLU A 48 -10.08 12.63 -1.95
C GLU A 48 -9.65 12.35 -0.52
N ILE A 49 -9.08 11.19 -0.26
CA ILE A 49 -8.61 10.83 1.07
C ILE A 49 -7.55 11.81 1.56
N ARG A 50 -7.58 12.14 2.84
CA ARG A 50 -6.62 13.05 3.43
C ARG A 50 -5.31 12.32 3.74
N LEU A 51 -4.20 13.06 3.66
CA LEU A 51 -2.90 12.48 3.95
C LEU A 51 -2.84 11.86 5.34
N ARG A 52 -3.47 12.52 6.30
CA ARG A 52 -3.51 12.02 7.66
C ARG A 52 -4.18 10.66 7.74
N ASP A 53 -5.27 10.49 7.01
CA ASP A 53 -5.99 9.22 7.01
C ASP A 53 -5.20 8.13 6.30
N VAL A 54 -4.49 8.49 5.23
CA VAL A 54 -3.60 7.54 4.57
C VAL A 54 -2.52 7.08 5.54
N ALA A 55 -1.90 8.04 6.24
CA ALA A 55 -0.85 7.72 7.19
C ALA A 55 -1.36 6.77 8.27
N THR A 56 -2.55 7.04 8.80
CA THR A 56 -3.13 6.21 9.85
C THR A 56 -3.42 4.80 9.35
N GLN A 57 -4.01 4.67 8.17
CA GLN A 57 -4.38 3.37 7.64
C GLN A 57 -3.18 2.53 7.23
N VAL A 58 -2.15 3.17 6.68
CA VAL A 58 -0.95 2.45 6.27
C VAL A 58 -0.04 2.18 7.47
N GLY A 59 -0.10 3.03 8.48
CA GLY A 59 0.74 2.87 9.67
C GLY A 59 2.11 3.54 9.51
N ILE A 60 2.15 4.66 8.80
CA ILE A 60 3.38 5.42 8.59
C ILE A 60 3.10 6.89 8.90
N THR A 61 4.15 7.71 8.89
CA THR A 61 3.99 9.14 9.17
C THR A 61 3.42 9.87 7.97
N GLU A 62 2.82 11.04 8.22
CA GLU A 62 2.35 11.88 7.12
C GLU A 62 3.50 12.30 6.21
N ARG A 63 4.68 12.52 6.78
CA ARG A 63 5.84 12.87 5.98
C ARG A 63 6.20 11.75 5.02
N ALA A 64 6.13 10.50 5.50
CA ALA A 64 6.37 9.35 4.63
C ALA A 64 5.34 9.26 3.53
N VAL A 65 4.07 9.54 3.84
CA VAL A 65 3.01 9.56 2.82
C VAL A 65 3.32 10.62 1.77
N GLN A 66 3.71 11.82 2.20
CA GLN A 66 4.04 12.89 1.25
C GLN A 66 5.16 12.49 0.31
N ARG A 67 6.17 11.82 0.85
CA ARG A 67 7.28 11.36 0.03
C ARG A 67 6.84 10.31 -0.99
N ILE A 68 5.99 9.39 -0.56
CA ILE A 68 5.47 8.37 -1.46
C ILE A 68 4.61 8.99 -2.56
N ILE A 69 3.78 9.96 -2.20
CA ILE A 69 2.95 10.64 -3.18
C ILE A 69 3.83 11.38 -4.20
N ALA A 70 4.91 12.01 -3.74
CA ALA A 70 5.83 12.67 -4.65
C ALA A 70 6.47 11.67 -5.61
N ASP A 71 6.83 10.48 -5.11
CA ASP A 71 7.37 9.42 -5.97
C ASP A 71 6.35 8.98 -7.01
N LEU A 72 5.10 8.80 -6.60
CA LEU A 72 4.04 8.38 -7.50
C LEU A 72 3.75 9.44 -8.57
N GLU A 73 3.79 10.71 -8.18
CA GLU A 73 3.61 11.80 -9.14
C GLU A 73 4.76 11.87 -10.13
N THR A 74 5.98 11.76 -9.62
CA THR A 74 7.17 11.80 -10.47
C THR A 74 7.17 10.67 -11.49
N GLY A 75 6.68 9.50 -11.08
CA GLY A 75 6.58 8.35 -11.98
C GLY A 75 5.36 8.39 -12.88
N ASN A 76 4.53 9.42 -12.78
CA ASN A 76 3.30 9.58 -13.56
C ASN A 76 2.21 8.57 -13.23
N TYR A 77 2.27 7.97 -12.03
CA TYR A 77 1.22 7.03 -11.63
C TYR A 77 -0.01 7.72 -11.09
N ILE A 78 0.15 8.94 -10.58
CA ILE A 78 -0.98 9.73 -10.11
C ILE A 78 -0.81 11.19 -10.54
N GLU A 79 -1.94 11.90 -10.64
CA GLU A 79 -1.97 13.34 -10.80
C GLU A 79 -2.75 13.91 -9.65
N ARG A 80 -2.31 15.05 -9.16
CA ARG A 80 -3.01 15.76 -8.10
C ARG A 80 -3.73 16.96 -8.66
N GLU A 81 -4.98 17.08 -8.26
CA GLU A 81 -5.85 18.17 -8.70
C GLU A 81 -6.45 18.84 -7.47
N ARG A 82 -6.52 20.16 -7.48
CA ARG A 82 -7.10 20.89 -6.37
C ARG A 82 -8.60 21.06 -6.59
N VAL A 83 -9.39 20.62 -5.62
CA VAL A 83 -10.84 20.75 -5.66
C VAL A 83 -11.25 21.43 -4.36
N GLY A 84 -11.51 22.74 -4.44
CA GLY A 84 -11.75 23.52 -3.23
C GLY A 84 -10.53 23.51 -2.35
N ARG A 85 -10.69 23.07 -1.11
CA ARG A 85 -9.59 23.00 -0.15
C ARG A 85 -8.95 21.62 -0.11
N ARG A 86 -9.41 20.70 -0.94
CA ARG A 86 -8.91 19.35 -0.93
C ARG A 86 -8.14 19.03 -2.17
N ASN A 87 -7.28 18.05 -2.07
CA ASN A 87 -6.62 17.47 -3.22
C ASN A 87 -7.43 16.25 -3.64
N ARG A 88 -7.56 16.10 -4.95
CA ARG A 88 -8.13 14.89 -5.53
C ARG A 88 -7.06 14.24 -6.37
N TYR A 89 -6.93 12.95 -6.28
CA TYR A 89 -5.90 12.22 -7.01
C TYR A 89 -6.52 11.39 -8.11
N LYS A 90 -5.89 11.44 -9.28
CA LYS A 90 -6.29 10.60 -10.41
C LYS A 90 -5.20 9.57 -10.62
N VAL A 91 -5.56 8.29 -10.67
CA VAL A 91 -4.61 7.21 -10.86
C VAL A 91 -4.56 6.82 -12.33
N HIS A 92 -3.35 6.69 -12.86
CA HIS A 92 -3.14 6.27 -14.24
C HIS A 92 -3.04 4.75 -14.26
N ARG A 93 -4.17 4.10 -14.45
CA ARG A 93 -4.30 2.65 -14.30
C ARG A 93 -3.60 1.85 -15.39
N GLU A 94 -3.32 2.47 -16.53
CA GLU A 94 -2.72 1.78 -17.67
C GLU A 94 -1.23 1.59 -17.57
N LEU A 95 -0.58 2.27 -16.64
CA LEU A 95 0.87 2.19 -16.53
C LEU A 95 1.30 0.84 -15.97
N PRO A 96 2.44 0.33 -16.41
CA PRO A 96 2.93 -0.96 -15.94
C PRO A 96 3.51 -0.84 -14.54
N LEU A 97 3.53 -1.96 -13.82
CA LEU A 97 4.28 -2.05 -12.59
C LEU A 97 5.76 -1.90 -12.91
N ARG A 98 6.55 -1.48 -11.92
CA ARG A 98 7.89 -0.97 -12.20
C ARG A 98 8.99 -2.02 -12.25
N HIS A 99 8.90 -3.03 -11.42
CA HIS A 99 9.97 -4.01 -11.37
C HIS A 99 9.87 -4.96 -12.57
N PRO A 100 10.99 -5.37 -13.18
CA PRO A 100 10.94 -6.26 -14.34
C PRO A 100 10.15 -7.55 -14.12
N ILE A 101 10.14 -8.07 -12.91
CA ILE A 101 9.38 -9.29 -12.61
C ILE A 101 7.89 -9.08 -12.83
N GLU A 102 7.41 -7.86 -12.66
CA GLU A 102 5.98 -7.57 -12.68
C GLU A 102 5.56 -6.62 -13.80
N ALA A 103 6.50 -6.14 -14.60
CA ALA A 103 6.23 -5.09 -15.58
C ALA A 103 5.29 -5.52 -16.71
N HIS A 104 5.01 -6.79 -16.83
CA HIS A 104 4.02 -7.29 -17.80
C HIS A 104 2.59 -7.06 -17.30
N ARG A 105 2.42 -6.61 -16.07
CA ARG A 105 1.11 -6.29 -15.50
C ARG A 105 0.97 -4.80 -15.28
N LYS A 106 -0.25 -4.31 -15.37
CA LYS A 106 -0.55 -2.89 -15.19
C LYS A 106 -1.04 -2.60 -13.79
N ILE A 107 -0.98 -1.33 -13.44
CA ILE A 107 -1.53 -0.86 -12.16
C ILE A 107 -2.98 -1.29 -11.99
N SER A 108 -3.75 -1.31 -13.10
CA SER A 108 -5.14 -1.74 -13.05
C SER A 108 -5.30 -3.15 -12.49
N SER A 109 -4.36 -4.04 -12.79
CA SER A 109 -4.42 -5.41 -12.26
C SER A 109 -4.30 -5.42 -10.74
N LEU A 110 -3.39 -4.61 -10.21
CA LEU A 110 -3.20 -4.53 -8.76
C LEU A 110 -4.44 -3.93 -8.09
N ILE A 111 -4.98 -2.88 -8.67
CA ILE A 111 -6.17 -2.23 -8.12
C ILE A 111 -7.35 -3.19 -8.15
N SER A 112 -7.53 -3.91 -9.25
CA SER A 112 -8.62 -4.88 -9.34
C SER A 112 -8.48 -5.97 -8.30
N LEU A 113 -7.27 -6.40 -8.05
CA LEU A 113 -7.03 -7.45 -7.07
C LEU A 113 -7.44 -7.04 -5.65
N VAL A 114 -7.17 -5.80 -5.29
CA VAL A 114 -7.31 -5.37 -3.90
C VAL A 114 -8.53 -4.49 -3.68
N VAL A 115 -8.78 -3.56 -4.58
CA VAL A 115 -9.81 -2.53 -4.38
C VAL A 115 -11.13 -2.91 -5.00
N ASP A 116 -11.09 -3.38 -6.26
CA ASP A 116 -12.31 -3.64 -7.02
C ASP A 116 -12.90 -5.03 -6.76
N ALA A 117 -12.21 -5.83 -5.97
CA ALA A 117 -12.65 -7.20 -5.73
C ALA A 117 -13.94 -7.28 -4.93
#